data_f926d9d52f189b1f1f140190fb93d302
#
_entry.id   f926d9d52f189b1f1f140190fb93d302
#
_cell.length_a   1.000
_cell.length_b   1.000
_cell.length_c   1.000
_cell.angle_alpha   90.00
_cell.angle_beta   90.00
_cell.angle_gamma   90.00
#
_symmetry.space_group_name_H-M   'P 1'
#
loop_
_entity.id
_entity.type
_entity.pdbx_description
1 polymer ?
#
loop_
_entity_poly.entity_id
_entity_poly.type
_entity_poly.pdbx_seq_one_letter_code
_entity_poly.pdbx_strand_id
1 'polypeptide(L)'
;MEQRQRGNPPGNTNAHVAANLRRARQSAGLDLRELASRVQRAGRAISHSAISKIENGERRVDVDDLVVFAYVLETTPAALLTPPEDAPAPTGLPDGDYLDEEIWAWMRDLSPLIAGRLVWFWYGQAESTRRRIELNKNLVEMHVAKGQGEGITTAAEYEARIAKDEDRLLFIKARIVALDPAAADRIVQEDPSRWGPAPSTDTP
;
A
#
# COMPACT_ATOMS: atom_id res chain seq x y z
N MET A 1 33.13 -20.48 28.09
CA MET A 1 32.54 -20.51 26.74
C MET A 1 31.56 -19.37 26.65
N GLU A 2 31.94 -18.28 26.01
CA GLU A 2 31.10 -17.10 25.80
C GLU A 2 29.97 -17.50 24.84
N GLN A 3 28.71 -17.46 25.29
CA GLN A 3 27.55 -17.64 24.44
C GLN A 3 27.51 -16.48 23.46
N ARG A 4 27.89 -16.73 22.23
CA ARG A 4 27.69 -15.80 21.11
C ARG A 4 26.20 -15.43 21.07
N GLN A 5 25.87 -14.20 21.44
CA GLN A 5 24.50 -13.69 21.42
C GLN A 5 23.98 -13.79 19.97
N ARG A 6 23.14 -14.79 19.71
CA ARG A 6 22.44 -14.90 18.43
C ARG A 6 21.44 -13.77 18.37
N GLY A 7 21.57 -12.87 17.40
CA GLY A 7 20.57 -11.84 17.15
C GLY A 7 19.18 -12.45 16.94
N ASN A 8 18.11 -11.64 17.09
CA ASN A 8 16.73 -12.10 16.87
C ASN A 8 16.59 -12.81 15.52
N PRO A 9 15.75 -13.85 15.38
CA PRO A 9 15.51 -14.50 14.09
C PRO A 9 14.89 -13.50 13.08
N PRO A 10 14.99 -13.76 11.75
CA PRO A 10 14.26 -12.98 10.76
C PRO A 10 12.76 -12.98 11.08
N GLY A 11 12.12 -11.81 11.03
CA GLY A 11 10.67 -11.67 11.24
C GLY A 11 9.91 -11.44 9.93
N ASN A 12 8.59 -11.18 10.02
CA ASN A 12 7.72 -10.98 8.87
C ASN A 12 8.23 -9.91 7.91
N THR A 13 8.68 -8.76 8.41
CA THR A 13 9.23 -7.69 7.55
C THR A 13 10.39 -8.18 6.69
N ASN A 14 11.28 -9.02 7.25
CA ASN A 14 12.36 -9.60 6.45
C ASN A 14 11.84 -10.59 5.39
N ALA A 15 10.77 -11.33 5.70
CA ALA A 15 10.12 -12.21 4.73
C ALA A 15 9.46 -11.40 3.58
N HIS A 16 8.86 -10.25 3.89
CA HIS A 16 8.33 -9.33 2.87
C HIS A 16 9.44 -8.84 1.93
N VAL A 17 10.56 -8.38 2.49
CA VAL A 17 11.71 -7.96 1.69
C VAL A 17 12.22 -9.11 0.82
N ALA A 18 12.33 -10.32 1.34
CA ALA A 18 12.76 -11.49 0.58
C ALA A 18 11.85 -11.78 -0.62
N ALA A 19 10.55 -11.79 -0.41
CA ALA A 19 9.54 -12.02 -1.46
C ALA A 19 9.55 -10.91 -2.51
N ASN A 20 9.58 -9.64 -2.07
CA ASN A 20 9.57 -8.49 -2.95
C ASN A 20 10.87 -8.35 -3.75
N LEU A 21 12.03 -8.63 -3.13
CA LEU A 21 13.32 -8.66 -3.80
C LEU A 21 13.34 -9.68 -4.94
N ARG A 22 12.89 -10.92 -4.65
CA ARG A 22 12.77 -11.98 -5.66
C ARG A 22 11.85 -11.56 -6.80
N ARG A 23 10.68 -11.00 -6.49
CA ARG A 23 9.71 -10.53 -7.48
C ARG A 23 10.30 -9.44 -8.35
N ALA A 24 10.91 -8.40 -7.75
CA ALA A 24 11.51 -7.29 -8.48
C ALA A 24 12.65 -7.77 -9.40
N ARG A 25 13.54 -8.66 -8.90
CA ARG A 25 14.59 -9.27 -9.72
C ARG A 25 14.04 -10.03 -10.92
N GLN A 26 13.02 -10.87 -10.70
CA GLN A 26 12.39 -11.65 -11.76
C GLN A 26 11.69 -10.78 -12.78
N SER A 27 10.97 -9.74 -12.33
CA SER A 27 10.32 -8.75 -13.20
C SER A 27 11.31 -7.97 -14.05
N ALA A 28 12.53 -7.73 -13.52
CA ALA A 28 13.63 -7.12 -14.26
C ALA A 28 14.37 -8.11 -15.20
N GLY A 29 13.97 -9.38 -15.25
CA GLY A 29 14.61 -10.40 -16.07
C GLY A 29 16.02 -10.77 -15.62
N LEU A 30 16.39 -10.49 -14.36
CA LEU A 30 17.75 -10.72 -13.86
C LEU A 30 17.91 -12.09 -13.22
N ASP A 31 19.02 -12.76 -13.49
CA ASP A 31 19.47 -13.87 -12.66
C ASP A 31 20.19 -13.36 -11.38
N LEU A 32 20.50 -14.28 -10.47
CA LEU A 32 21.17 -13.94 -9.19
C LEU A 32 22.59 -13.39 -9.39
N ARG A 33 23.30 -13.82 -10.45
CA ARG A 33 24.67 -13.38 -10.73
C ARG A 33 24.67 -11.98 -11.30
N GLU A 34 23.73 -11.69 -12.20
CA GLU A 34 23.58 -10.36 -12.78
C GLU A 34 23.15 -9.34 -11.70
N LEU A 35 22.21 -9.71 -10.80
CA LEU A 35 21.86 -8.84 -9.68
C LEU A 35 23.08 -8.60 -8.78
N ALA A 36 23.86 -9.63 -8.43
CA ALA A 36 25.07 -9.49 -7.64
C ALA A 36 26.10 -8.56 -8.31
N SER A 37 26.25 -8.66 -9.64
CA SER A 37 27.12 -7.77 -10.44
C SER A 37 26.66 -6.31 -10.37
N ARG A 38 25.35 -6.05 -10.52
CA ARG A 38 24.79 -4.69 -10.40
C ARG A 38 24.98 -4.11 -9.00
N VAL A 39 24.72 -4.88 -7.96
CA VAL A 39 24.93 -4.51 -6.56
C VAL A 39 26.40 -4.18 -6.28
N GLN A 40 27.32 -4.99 -6.82
CA GLN A 40 28.77 -4.72 -6.70
C GLN A 40 29.18 -3.42 -7.41
N ARG A 41 28.65 -3.16 -8.61
CA ARG A 41 28.87 -1.89 -9.33
C ARG A 41 28.33 -0.66 -8.58
N ALA A 42 27.27 -0.85 -7.81
CA ALA A 42 26.71 0.18 -6.91
C ALA A 42 27.49 0.32 -5.59
N GLY A 43 28.64 -0.35 -5.45
CA GLY A 43 29.54 -0.18 -4.31
C GLY A 43 29.28 -1.14 -3.13
N ARG A 44 28.38 -2.12 -3.27
CA ARG A 44 28.06 -3.07 -2.19
C ARG A 44 28.39 -4.52 -2.61
N ALA A 45 29.36 -5.14 -1.98
CA ALA A 45 29.80 -6.48 -2.31
C ALA A 45 28.88 -7.56 -1.66
N ILE A 46 27.85 -8.01 -2.40
CA ILE A 46 26.96 -9.08 -1.98
C ILE A 46 27.03 -10.19 -3.04
N SER A 47 27.43 -11.40 -2.62
CA SER A 47 27.54 -12.54 -3.54
C SER A 47 26.16 -13.03 -3.97
N HIS A 48 26.07 -13.67 -5.14
CA HIS A 48 24.84 -14.28 -5.62
C HIS A 48 24.28 -15.35 -4.65
N SER A 49 25.15 -16.08 -3.96
CA SER A 49 24.74 -17.06 -2.92
C SER A 49 24.16 -16.36 -1.68
N ALA A 50 24.68 -15.18 -1.31
CA ALA A 50 24.11 -14.39 -0.23
C ALA A 50 22.74 -13.80 -0.62
N ILE A 51 22.57 -13.32 -1.87
CA ILE A 51 21.28 -12.88 -2.39
C ILE A 51 20.27 -14.03 -2.39
N SER A 52 20.66 -15.22 -2.84
CA SER A 52 19.81 -16.42 -2.78
C SER A 52 19.33 -16.71 -1.35
N LYS A 53 20.21 -16.63 -0.35
CA LYS A 53 19.83 -16.80 1.06
C LYS A 53 18.89 -15.73 1.56
N ILE A 54 19.06 -14.49 1.10
CA ILE A 54 18.13 -13.39 1.41
C ILE A 54 16.76 -13.71 0.83
N GLU A 55 16.67 -14.05 -0.47
CA GLU A 55 15.40 -14.36 -1.14
C GLU A 55 14.69 -15.60 -0.58
N ASN A 56 15.42 -16.49 0.11
CA ASN A 56 14.87 -17.64 0.81
C ASN A 56 14.53 -17.36 2.29
N GLY A 57 14.76 -16.12 2.77
CA GLY A 57 14.54 -15.77 4.17
C GLY A 57 15.58 -16.31 5.16
N GLU A 58 16.66 -16.95 4.66
CA GLU A 58 17.72 -17.55 5.48
C GLU A 58 18.73 -16.53 6.00
N ARG A 59 18.79 -15.35 5.38
CA ARG A 59 19.65 -14.23 5.75
C ARG A 59 18.84 -12.97 5.84
N ARG A 60 19.13 -12.15 6.87
CA ARG A 60 18.57 -10.79 7.00
C ARG A 60 19.17 -9.85 5.95
N VAL A 61 18.36 -8.86 5.58
CA VAL A 61 18.78 -7.68 4.83
C VAL A 61 19.10 -6.58 5.84
N ASP A 62 20.26 -5.95 5.75
CA ASP A 62 20.53 -4.73 6.48
C ASP A 62 20.01 -3.50 5.72
N VAL A 63 20.01 -2.33 6.38
CA VAL A 63 19.44 -1.11 5.81
C VAL A 63 20.18 -0.65 4.55
N ASP A 64 21.52 -0.77 4.54
CA ASP A 64 22.33 -0.40 3.37
C ASP A 64 22.08 -1.35 2.21
N ASP A 65 21.99 -2.67 2.48
CA ASP A 65 21.65 -3.69 1.46
C ASP A 65 20.28 -3.38 0.85
N LEU A 66 19.28 -3.03 1.69
CA LEU A 66 17.93 -2.69 1.24
C LEU A 66 17.92 -1.49 0.27
N VAL A 67 18.65 -0.42 0.61
CA VAL A 67 18.75 0.79 -0.23
C VAL A 67 19.41 0.45 -1.57
N VAL A 68 20.51 -0.31 -1.56
CA VAL A 68 21.21 -0.70 -2.78
C VAL A 68 20.36 -1.62 -3.66
N PHE A 69 19.64 -2.60 -3.09
CA PHE A 69 18.71 -3.42 -3.84
C PHE A 69 17.61 -2.59 -4.50
N ALA A 70 17.01 -1.66 -3.75
CA ALA A 70 15.98 -0.77 -4.30
C ALA A 70 16.52 0.04 -5.48
N TYR A 71 17.72 0.63 -5.34
CA TYR A 71 18.36 1.41 -6.39
C TYR A 71 18.64 0.59 -7.66
N VAL A 72 19.28 -0.58 -7.54
CA VAL A 72 19.68 -1.38 -8.72
C VAL A 72 18.51 -2.08 -9.41
N LEU A 73 17.38 -2.23 -8.71
CA LEU A 73 16.14 -2.79 -9.24
C LEU A 73 15.11 -1.72 -9.66
N GLU A 74 15.52 -0.45 -9.65
CA GLU A 74 14.67 0.69 -10.05
C GLU A 74 13.33 0.73 -9.29
N THR A 75 13.37 0.39 -8.00
CA THR A 75 12.23 0.41 -7.08
C THR A 75 12.52 1.28 -5.87
N THR A 76 11.65 1.29 -4.87
CA THR A 76 11.86 2.05 -3.63
C THR A 76 12.11 1.12 -2.44
N PRO A 77 12.85 1.54 -1.40
CA PRO A 77 12.96 0.79 -0.16
C PRO A 77 11.58 0.48 0.44
N ALA A 78 10.64 1.44 0.38
CA ALA A 78 9.27 1.28 0.83
C ALA A 78 8.55 0.14 0.08
N ALA A 79 8.72 0.03 -1.25
CA ALA A 79 8.13 -1.04 -2.03
C ALA A 79 8.69 -2.43 -1.66
N LEU A 80 9.98 -2.51 -1.31
CA LEU A 80 10.58 -3.75 -0.82
C LEU A 80 10.11 -4.13 0.58
N LEU A 81 9.79 -3.16 1.44
CA LEU A 81 9.31 -3.37 2.81
C LEU A 81 7.80 -3.69 2.87
N THR A 82 7.02 -3.21 1.89
CA THR A 82 5.56 -3.35 1.87
C THR A 82 5.14 -4.83 1.87
N PRO A 83 4.21 -5.26 2.75
CA PRO A 83 3.72 -6.63 2.74
C PRO A 83 3.17 -7.01 1.36
N PRO A 84 3.48 -8.23 0.85
CA PRO A 84 2.71 -8.82 -0.24
C PRO A 84 1.24 -9.01 0.16
N GLU A 85 0.35 -9.15 -0.82
CA GLU A 85 -1.05 -9.48 -0.60
C GLU A 85 -1.17 -10.76 0.25
N ASP A 86 -2.09 -10.77 1.21
CA ASP A 86 -2.32 -11.87 2.17
C ASP A 86 -1.10 -12.24 3.06
N ALA A 87 -0.07 -11.42 3.10
CA ALA A 87 1.06 -11.66 3.99
C ALA A 87 0.73 -11.22 5.44
N PRO A 88 1.33 -11.85 6.46
CA PRO A 88 1.15 -11.41 7.85
C PRO A 88 1.66 -9.97 8.04
N ALA A 89 1.15 -9.29 9.06
CA ALA A 89 1.58 -7.92 9.39
C ALA A 89 3.11 -7.80 9.55
N PRO A 90 3.70 -6.62 9.28
CA PRO A 90 5.11 -6.36 9.56
C PRO A 90 5.49 -6.66 11.00
N THR A 91 6.73 -7.08 11.21
CA THR A 91 7.24 -7.39 12.55
C THR A 91 7.00 -6.21 13.51
N GLY A 92 6.35 -6.50 14.63
CA GLY A 92 6.06 -5.51 15.68
C GLY A 92 4.70 -4.82 15.55
N LEU A 93 3.98 -5.02 14.44
CA LEU A 93 2.58 -4.63 14.36
C LEU A 93 1.68 -5.79 14.81
N PRO A 94 0.60 -5.52 15.56
CA PRO A 94 -0.38 -6.54 15.91
C PRO A 94 -1.14 -7.00 14.67
N ASP A 95 -1.38 -8.31 14.58
CA ASP A 95 -2.16 -8.90 13.49
C ASP A 95 -3.63 -8.47 13.60
N GLY A 96 -4.20 -8.02 12.49
CA GLY A 96 -5.62 -7.71 12.36
C GLY A 96 -6.03 -6.31 12.86
N ASP A 97 -5.17 -5.54 13.52
CA ASP A 97 -5.50 -4.18 13.98
C ASP A 97 -5.55 -3.17 12.84
N TYR A 98 -4.74 -3.39 11.80
CA TYR A 98 -4.61 -2.50 10.65
C TYR A 98 -4.97 -3.21 9.36
N LEU A 99 -5.61 -2.48 8.44
CA LEU A 99 -5.87 -2.95 7.09
C LEU A 99 -4.59 -2.85 6.23
N ASP A 100 -4.46 -3.71 5.22
CA ASP A 100 -3.31 -3.70 4.31
C ASP A 100 -3.08 -2.32 3.68
N GLU A 101 -4.16 -1.61 3.33
CA GLU A 101 -4.08 -0.25 2.79
C GLU A 101 -3.51 0.77 3.79
N GLU A 102 -3.78 0.61 5.07
CA GLU A 102 -3.26 1.46 6.13
C GLU A 102 -1.77 1.19 6.33
N ILE A 103 -1.36 -0.09 6.36
CA ILE A 103 0.04 -0.50 6.42
C ILE A 103 0.79 0.00 5.17
N TRP A 104 0.18 -0.16 3.99
CA TRP A 104 0.74 0.33 2.74
C TRP A 104 0.92 1.86 2.73
N ALA A 105 -0.07 2.61 3.21
CA ALA A 105 0.00 4.07 3.32
C ALA A 105 1.10 4.50 4.32
N TRP A 106 1.19 3.80 5.46
CA TRP A 106 2.22 4.06 6.46
C TRP A 106 3.64 3.81 5.92
N MET A 107 3.87 2.68 5.25
CA MET A 107 5.17 2.34 4.66
C MET A 107 5.64 3.37 3.62
N ARG A 108 4.73 4.13 3.02
CA ARG A 108 4.99 5.15 2.00
C ARG A 108 4.92 6.60 2.53
N ASP A 109 4.90 6.76 3.83
CA ASP A 109 4.80 8.08 4.48
C ASP A 109 3.55 8.89 4.09
N LEU A 110 2.45 8.18 3.74
CA LEU A 110 1.18 8.81 3.40
C LEU A 110 0.29 9.01 4.61
N SER A 111 0.40 8.15 5.64
CA SER A 111 -0.35 8.25 6.89
C SER A 111 0.35 7.51 8.02
N PRO A 112 0.52 8.10 9.21
CA PRO A 112 0.91 7.36 10.41
C PRO A 112 -0.16 6.35 10.82
N LEU A 113 0.23 5.23 11.46
CA LEU A 113 -0.69 4.23 12.04
C LEU A 113 -1.23 4.72 13.40
N ILE A 114 -1.89 5.85 13.39
CA ILE A 114 -2.54 6.48 14.55
C ILE A 114 -3.99 6.72 14.16
N ALA A 115 -4.95 6.23 14.98
CA ALA A 115 -6.38 6.26 14.66
C ALA A 115 -6.86 7.62 14.11
N GLY A 116 -6.53 8.73 14.77
CA GLY A 116 -6.92 10.07 14.31
C GLY A 116 -6.33 10.48 12.94
N ARG A 117 -5.18 9.93 12.54
CA ARG A 117 -4.58 10.17 11.21
C ARG A 117 -5.14 9.22 10.17
N LEU A 118 -5.43 7.98 10.55
CA LEU A 118 -6.10 7.02 9.66
C LEU A 118 -7.50 7.47 9.26
N VAL A 119 -8.23 8.12 10.17
CA VAL A 119 -9.52 8.74 9.86
C VAL A 119 -9.38 9.76 8.71
N TRP A 120 -8.36 10.63 8.75
CA TRP A 120 -8.08 11.58 7.67
C TRP A 120 -7.72 10.91 6.34
N PHE A 121 -6.90 9.87 6.40
CA PHE A 121 -6.58 9.07 5.22
C PHE A 121 -7.86 8.52 4.56
N TRP A 122 -8.77 7.95 5.36
CA TRP A 122 -10.01 7.39 4.85
C TRP A 122 -10.99 8.45 4.34
N TYR A 123 -11.03 9.64 4.93
CA TYR A 123 -11.79 10.77 4.37
C TYR A 123 -11.26 11.16 2.98
N GLY A 124 -9.95 11.23 2.80
CA GLY A 124 -9.34 11.46 1.49
C GLY A 124 -9.70 10.39 0.46
N GLN A 125 -9.71 9.12 0.87
CA GLN A 125 -10.15 8.01 0.02
C GLN A 125 -11.63 8.12 -0.36
N ALA A 126 -12.51 8.48 0.59
CA ALA A 126 -13.92 8.69 0.33
C ALA A 126 -14.16 9.81 -0.70
N GLU A 127 -13.50 10.93 -0.53
CA GLU A 127 -13.61 12.07 -1.45
C GLU A 127 -13.13 11.71 -2.87
N SER A 128 -11.98 11.04 -2.98
CA SER A 128 -11.46 10.56 -4.26
C SER A 128 -12.41 9.57 -4.95
N THR A 129 -13.01 8.67 -4.18
CA THR A 129 -13.97 7.68 -4.70
C THR A 129 -15.24 8.36 -5.19
N ARG A 130 -15.77 9.36 -4.46
CA ARG A 130 -16.94 10.14 -4.92
C ARG A 130 -16.68 10.89 -6.20
N ARG A 131 -15.52 11.54 -6.33
CA ARG A 131 -15.16 12.25 -7.57
C ARG A 131 -15.12 11.29 -8.76
N ARG A 132 -14.65 10.05 -8.57
CA ARG A 132 -14.68 9.03 -9.64
C ARG A 132 -16.10 8.62 -9.98
N ILE A 133 -16.97 8.41 -8.99
CA ILE A 133 -18.40 8.11 -9.20
C ILE A 133 -19.04 9.23 -10.03
N GLU A 134 -18.87 10.48 -9.63
CA GLU A 134 -19.44 11.63 -10.32
C GLU A 134 -18.92 11.78 -11.75
N LEU A 135 -17.60 11.60 -11.94
CA LEU A 135 -17.00 11.60 -13.27
C LEU A 135 -17.59 10.50 -14.16
N ASN A 136 -17.73 9.28 -13.64
CA ASN A 136 -18.28 8.17 -14.41
C ASN A 136 -19.77 8.39 -14.70
N LYS A 137 -20.57 8.98 -13.79
CA LYS A 137 -21.98 9.35 -14.06
C LYS A 137 -22.08 10.37 -15.20
N ASN A 138 -21.28 11.42 -15.19
CA ASN A 138 -21.21 12.39 -16.28
C ASN A 138 -20.84 11.74 -17.63
N LEU A 139 -19.92 10.75 -17.63
CA LEU A 139 -19.54 10.01 -18.82
C LEU A 139 -20.68 9.11 -19.33
N VAL A 140 -21.46 8.48 -18.46
CA VAL A 140 -22.68 7.74 -18.85
C VAL A 140 -23.67 8.69 -19.53
N GLU A 141 -23.97 9.84 -18.92
CA GLU A 141 -24.90 10.83 -19.47
C GLU A 141 -24.44 11.33 -20.86
N MET A 142 -23.14 11.62 -21.00
CA MET A 142 -22.57 12.01 -22.30
C MET A 142 -22.70 10.93 -23.37
N HIS A 143 -22.52 9.65 -23.01
CA HIS A 143 -22.67 8.53 -23.94
C HIS A 143 -24.12 8.35 -24.37
N VAL A 144 -25.06 8.48 -23.43
CA VAL A 144 -26.52 8.41 -23.73
C VAL A 144 -26.93 9.56 -24.64
N ALA A 145 -26.46 10.78 -24.36
CA ALA A 145 -26.83 11.97 -25.13
C ALA A 145 -26.26 11.99 -26.57
N LYS A 146 -25.08 11.39 -26.80
CA LYS A 146 -24.43 11.38 -28.13
C LYS A 146 -24.85 10.21 -29.02
N GLY A 147 -25.68 9.28 -28.52
CA GLY A 147 -25.92 8.00 -29.20
C GLY A 147 -24.63 7.16 -29.20
N GLN A 148 -24.76 5.83 -29.19
CA GLN A 148 -23.61 4.92 -29.09
C GLN A 148 -22.64 5.15 -30.26
N GLY A 149 -21.66 6.03 -30.04
CA GLY A 149 -20.48 6.13 -30.88
C GLY A 149 -19.54 4.97 -30.55
N GLU A 150 -18.84 4.44 -31.54
CA GLU A 150 -17.78 3.44 -31.39
C GLU A 150 -16.66 4.01 -30.51
N GLY A 151 -16.84 3.98 -29.19
CA GLY A 151 -15.84 4.35 -28.20
C GLY A 151 -15.22 3.10 -27.55
N ILE A 152 -13.99 3.22 -27.08
CA ILE A 152 -13.24 2.13 -26.43
C ILE A 152 -13.94 1.65 -25.14
N THR A 153 -14.79 2.48 -24.51
CA THR A 153 -15.51 2.18 -23.26
C THR A 153 -16.99 2.47 -23.43
N THR A 154 -17.84 1.52 -23.06
CA THR A 154 -19.31 1.59 -23.16
C THR A 154 -19.96 2.22 -21.93
N ALA A 155 -21.23 2.67 -22.04
CA ALA A 155 -22.00 3.14 -20.88
C ALA A 155 -22.09 2.06 -19.78
N ALA A 156 -22.30 0.80 -20.16
CA ALA A 156 -22.37 -0.33 -19.22
C ALA A 156 -21.06 -0.54 -18.43
N GLU A 157 -19.90 -0.29 -19.05
CA GLU A 157 -18.62 -0.37 -18.35
C GLU A 157 -18.42 0.79 -17.35
N TYR A 158 -18.93 1.98 -17.65
CA TYR A 158 -18.95 3.09 -16.67
C TYR A 158 -19.92 2.79 -15.52
N GLU A 159 -21.09 2.24 -15.79
CA GLU A 159 -22.04 1.80 -14.75
C GLU A 159 -21.45 0.73 -13.83
N ALA A 160 -20.73 -0.25 -14.39
CA ALA A 160 -20.02 -1.25 -13.59
C ALA A 160 -18.92 -0.65 -12.70
N ARG A 161 -18.22 0.38 -13.19
CA ARG A 161 -17.23 1.12 -12.38
C ARG A 161 -17.90 1.92 -11.26
N ILE A 162 -19.06 2.54 -11.53
CA ILE A 162 -19.86 3.25 -10.53
C ILE A 162 -20.26 2.28 -9.42
N ALA A 163 -20.85 1.13 -9.76
CA ALA A 163 -21.27 0.13 -8.76
C ALA A 163 -20.10 -0.33 -7.88
N LYS A 164 -18.94 -0.62 -8.48
CA LYS A 164 -17.74 -0.98 -7.74
C LYS A 164 -17.25 0.14 -6.80
N ASP A 165 -17.29 1.39 -7.25
CA ASP A 165 -16.88 2.54 -6.45
C ASP A 165 -17.90 2.85 -5.34
N GLU A 166 -19.19 2.59 -5.54
CA GLU A 166 -20.23 2.70 -4.51
C GLU A 166 -20.03 1.65 -3.40
N ASP A 167 -19.76 0.39 -3.76
CA ASP A 167 -19.39 -0.66 -2.79
C ASP A 167 -18.12 -0.28 -2.01
N ARG A 168 -17.12 0.26 -2.71
CA ARG A 168 -15.90 0.76 -2.08
C ARG A 168 -16.18 1.90 -1.10
N LEU A 169 -17.07 2.82 -1.44
CA LEU A 169 -17.46 3.93 -0.58
C LEU A 169 -18.16 3.45 0.69
N LEU A 170 -19.00 2.40 0.60
CA LEU A 170 -19.61 1.77 1.78
C LEU A 170 -18.56 1.18 2.72
N PHE A 171 -17.57 0.46 2.18
CA PHE A 171 -16.46 -0.06 2.98
C PHE A 171 -15.68 1.06 3.68
N ILE A 172 -15.34 2.14 2.97
CA ILE A 172 -14.64 3.30 3.54
C ILE A 172 -15.44 3.94 4.67
N LYS A 173 -16.75 4.12 4.49
CA LYS A 173 -17.66 4.65 5.52
C LYS A 173 -17.63 3.80 6.79
N ALA A 174 -17.72 2.49 6.63
CA ALA A 174 -17.66 1.56 7.77
C ALA A 174 -16.32 1.64 8.52
N ARG A 175 -15.20 1.78 7.79
CA ARG A 175 -13.87 1.92 8.41
C ARG A 175 -13.73 3.26 9.14
N ILE A 176 -14.22 4.36 8.59
CA ILE A 176 -14.23 5.67 9.27
C ILE A 176 -15.00 5.57 10.60
N VAL A 177 -16.19 4.96 10.60
CA VAL A 177 -16.99 4.78 11.82
C VAL A 177 -16.28 3.88 12.83
N ALA A 178 -15.57 2.86 12.38
CA ALA A 178 -14.79 1.99 13.27
C ALA A 178 -13.63 2.73 13.96
N LEU A 179 -13.02 3.70 13.27
CA LEU A 179 -11.92 4.53 13.80
C LEU A 179 -12.41 5.75 14.61
N ASP A 180 -13.56 6.30 14.23
CA ASP A 180 -14.21 7.45 14.86
C ASP A 180 -15.73 7.22 14.92
N PRO A 181 -16.24 6.58 16.00
CA PRO A 181 -17.68 6.33 16.15
C PRO A 181 -18.54 7.60 16.08
N ALA A 182 -18.01 8.77 16.45
CA ALA A 182 -18.73 10.04 16.35
C ALA A 182 -18.95 10.50 14.89
N ALA A 183 -18.26 9.87 13.93
CA ALA A 183 -18.50 10.11 12.50
C ALA A 183 -19.81 9.49 11.99
N ALA A 184 -20.40 8.53 12.70
CA ALA A 184 -21.61 7.83 12.25
C ALA A 184 -22.74 8.78 11.89
N ASP A 185 -23.08 9.74 12.75
CA ASP A 185 -24.16 10.70 12.51
C ASP A 185 -23.85 11.62 11.34
N ARG A 186 -22.59 12.02 11.16
CA ARG A 186 -22.13 12.87 10.05
C ARG A 186 -22.23 12.16 8.71
N ILE A 187 -21.94 10.85 8.70
CA ILE A 187 -21.98 10.02 7.50
C ILE A 187 -23.42 9.73 7.06
N VAL A 188 -24.34 9.54 8.00
CA VAL A 188 -25.76 9.24 7.71
C VAL A 188 -26.46 10.47 7.09
N GLN A 189 -26.08 11.68 7.46
CA GLN A 189 -26.70 12.92 6.96
C GLN A 189 -26.31 13.28 5.51
N GLU A 190 -25.47 12.48 4.85
CA GLU A 190 -25.07 12.60 3.43
C GLU A 190 -24.60 13.99 2.95
N ASP A 191 -24.26 14.90 3.88
CA ASP A 191 -23.70 16.21 3.51
C ASP A 191 -22.17 16.08 3.34
N PRO A 192 -21.67 16.07 2.09
CA PRO A 192 -20.25 15.89 1.80
C PRO A 192 -19.35 16.97 2.41
N SER A 193 -19.87 18.19 2.63
CA SER A 193 -19.13 19.31 3.21
C SER A 193 -18.83 19.11 4.70
N ARG A 194 -19.56 18.22 5.36
CA ARG A 194 -19.43 17.90 6.79
C ARG A 194 -18.58 16.66 7.09
N TRP A 195 -17.99 16.06 6.08
CA TRP A 195 -17.21 14.82 6.23
C TRP A 195 -15.76 15.08 6.65
N GLY A 196 -15.33 16.31 6.77
CA GLY A 196 -14.05 16.63 7.39
C GLY A 196 -14.09 16.25 8.88
N PRO A 197 -12.99 15.77 9.50
CA PRO A 197 -12.92 15.66 10.93
C PRO A 197 -13.22 17.03 11.56
N ALA A 198 -13.85 17.01 12.72
CA ALA A 198 -14.01 18.23 13.50
C ALA A 198 -12.66 18.95 13.64
N PRO A 199 -12.59 20.27 13.49
CA PRO A 199 -11.34 21.00 13.71
C PRO A 199 -10.77 20.58 15.05
N SER A 200 -9.50 20.12 15.05
CA SER A 200 -8.83 19.72 16.27
C SER A 200 -8.84 20.91 17.24
N THR A 201 -9.41 20.73 18.42
CA THR A 201 -9.33 21.73 19.51
C THR A 201 -7.95 21.77 20.15
N ASP A 202 -7.00 20.98 19.65
CA ASP A 202 -5.62 20.96 20.07
C ASP A 202 -4.76 21.77 19.08
N THR A 203 -4.75 23.08 19.31
CA THR A 203 -3.62 23.93 18.93
C THR A 203 -2.74 24.11 20.18
N PRO A 204 -1.41 24.04 20.03
CA PRO A 204 -0.41 23.88 21.09
C PRO A 204 -0.42 24.97 22.13
#